data_676ca3ed772693ecf3d1b49d80c16236
#
_entry.id   676ca3ed772693ecf3d1b49d80c16236
#
_cell.length_a   1.000
_cell.length_b   1.000
_cell.length_c   1.000
_cell.angle_alpha   90.00
_cell.angle_beta   90.00
_cell.angle_gamma   90.00
#
_symmetry.space_group_name_H-M   'P 1'
#
loop_
_entity.id
_entity.type
_entity.pdbx_description
1 polymer ?
#
loop_
_entity_poly.entity_id
_entity_poly.type
_entity_poly.pdbx_seq_one_letter_code
_entity_poly.pdbx_strand_id
1 'polypeptide(L)'
;MSSLSKMLSVLDLFGPQRLKIDPDTIAEHMGLSRATVYRYVKDLCDAGLLSRVDAGSYGLGPRIIELDWMMRQYDPILVAGRELMHQLSEETGLAVFASVFYDGHIINTYIAEPTDTYQFAFGRGQPLPFFRGAQSKVLIAFQKSRRLQRLYDEHMANDPENPYDWASFSKAAKKIRKDGYCLTHDELNQGLTGIAAPIINPGIDEVVGSLSAVGSSQSFKLLRQETVVEMVMDTSRRIAEKMQHPPAPLQR
;
A
#
# COMPACT_ATOMS: atom_id res chain seq x y z
N MET A 1 -8.99 4.51 25.22
CA MET A 1 -9.27 3.36 24.33
C MET A 1 -10.16 2.35 25.06
N SER A 2 -11.16 1.78 24.37
CA SER A 2 -12.02 0.73 24.93
C SER A 2 -11.22 -0.59 25.08
N SER A 3 -11.77 -1.56 25.88
CA SER A 3 -11.15 -2.89 26.01
C SER A 3 -11.05 -3.61 24.67
N LEU A 4 -12.05 -3.46 23.81
CA LEU A 4 -12.06 -4.02 22.45
C LEU A 4 -10.98 -3.40 21.57
N SER A 5 -10.84 -2.06 21.59
CA SER A 5 -9.77 -1.39 20.85
C SER A 5 -8.40 -1.86 21.30
N LYS A 6 -8.18 -2.02 22.62
CA LYS A 6 -6.92 -2.55 23.16
C LYS A 6 -6.67 -4.00 22.75
N MET A 7 -7.70 -4.83 22.66
CA MET A 7 -7.55 -6.21 22.20
C MET A 7 -7.14 -6.24 20.73
N LEU A 8 -7.78 -5.45 19.87
CA LEU A 8 -7.45 -5.37 18.44
C LEU A 8 -6.05 -4.80 18.20
N SER A 9 -5.58 -3.84 19.03
CA SER A 9 -4.22 -3.30 18.90
C SER A 9 -3.10 -4.30 19.23
N VAL A 10 -3.41 -5.51 19.71
CA VAL A 10 -2.45 -6.61 19.73
C VAL A 10 -1.96 -6.96 18.33
N LEU A 11 -2.81 -6.81 17.31
CA LEU A 11 -2.46 -7.07 15.91
C LEU A 11 -1.43 -6.06 15.38
N ASP A 12 -1.39 -4.83 15.92
CA ASP A 12 -0.43 -3.79 15.54
C ASP A 12 1.00 -4.11 15.98
N LEU A 13 1.16 -5.08 16.89
CA LEU A 13 2.47 -5.54 17.33
C LEU A 13 3.18 -6.46 16.34
N PHE A 14 2.45 -6.98 15.34
CA PHE A 14 3.03 -7.77 14.25
C PHE A 14 3.58 -6.86 13.16
N GLY A 15 4.69 -7.29 12.56
CA GLY A 15 5.31 -6.57 11.46
C GLY A 15 6.43 -7.40 10.82
N PRO A 16 7.10 -6.89 9.78
CA PRO A 16 8.14 -7.64 9.06
C PRO A 16 9.28 -8.18 9.96
N GLN A 17 9.57 -7.46 11.04
CA GLN A 17 10.60 -7.84 12.02
C GLN A 17 10.06 -8.65 13.20
N ARG A 18 8.73 -8.82 13.30
CA ARG A 18 8.07 -9.52 14.40
C ARG A 18 6.88 -10.34 13.89
N LEU A 19 7.18 -11.52 13.35
CA LEU A 19 6.19 -12.43 12.78
C LEU A 19 5.50 -13.30 13.84
N LYS A 20 6.08 -13.38 15.04
CA LYS A 20 5.51 -14.08 16.19
C LYS A 20 5.76 -13.29 17.47
N ILE A 21 4.86 -13.44 18.45
CA ILE A 21 4.92 -12.72 19.71
C ILE A 21 4.41 -13.61 20.86
N ASP A 22 5.03 -13.49 22.03
CA ASP A 22 4.59 -14.15 23.25
C ASP A 22 3.76 -13.22 24.14
N PRO A 23 2.95 -13.75 25.07
CA PRO A 23 2.07 -12.96 25.92
C PRO A 23 2.82 -12.00 26.87
N ASP A 24 4.06 -12.31 27.26
CA ASP A 24 4.83 -11.44 28.14
C ASP A 24 5.29 -10.20 27.39
N THR A 25 5.75 -10.36 26.17
CA THR A 25 6.07 -9.25 25.25
C THR A 25 4.84 -8.37 24.97
N ILE A 26 3.65 -8.98 24.79
CA ILE A 26 2.39 -8.22 24.62
C ILE A 26 2.08 -7.42 25.89
N ALA A 27 2.22 -8.04 27.07
CA ALA A 27 1.96 -7.40 28.36
C ALA A 27 2.86 -6.18 28.58
N GLU A 28 4.14 -6.31 28.28
CA GLU A 28 5.13 -5.25 28.40
C GLU A 28 4.82 -4.07 27.45
N HIS A 29 4.64 -4.34 26.16
CA HIS A 29 4.37 -3.30 25.15
C HIS A 29 3.08 -2.54 25.40
N MET A 30 2.04 -3.22 25.87
CA MET A 30 0.72 -2.63 26.07
C MET A 30 0.47 -2.11 27.50
N GLY A 31 1.37 -2.35 28.42
CA GLY A 31 1.20 -2.00 29.84
C GLY A 31 0.01 -2.72 30.49
N LEU A 32 -0.23 -4.00 30.13
CA LEU A 32 -1.37 -4.78 30.60
C LEU A 32 -0.93 -5.92 31.54
N SER A 33 -1.85 -6.35 32.43
CA SER A 33 -1.62 -7.55 33.22
C SER A 33 -1.61 -8.82 32.35
N ARG A 34 -0.81 -9.81 32.72
CA ARG A 34 -0.76 -11.12 32.04
C ARG A 34 -2.16 -11.74 31.87
N ALA A 35 -2.98 -11.68 32.91
CA ALA A 35 -4.35 -12.22 32.87
C ALA A 35 -5.20 -11.55 31.76
N THR A 36 -5.06 -10.23 31.59
CA THR A 36 -5.74 -9.49 30.53
C THR A 36 -5.23 -9.91 29.16
N VAL A 37 -3.91 -10.03 29.00
CA VAL A 37 -3.29 -10.44 27.73
C VAL A 37 -3.72 -11.86 27.32
N TYR A 38 -3.68 -12.81 28.26
CA TYR A 38 -4.13 -14.18 27.98
C TYR A 38 -5.58 -14.24 27.52
N ARG A 39 -6.45 -13.41 28.11
CA ARG A 39 -7.85 -13.30 27.65
C ARG A 39 -7.92 -12.74 26.21
N TYR A 40 -7.18 -11.66 25.92
CA TYR A 40 -7.16 -11.07 24.57
C TYR A 40 -6.62 -12.04 23.52
N VAL A 41 -5.49 -12.70 23.82
CA VAL A 41 -4.90 -13.72 22.95
C VAL A 41 -5.88 -14.87 22.71
N LYS A 42 -6.57 -15.35 23.76
CA LYS A 42 -7.59 -16.39 23.65
C LYS A 42 -8.70 -15.94 22.72
N ASP A 43 -9.29 -14.76 22.96
CA ASP A 43 -10.41 -14.24 22.15
C ASP A 43 -9.99 -14.05 20.68
N LEU A 44 -8.78 -13.59 20.42
CA LEU A 44 -8.21 -13.46 19.06
C LEU A 44 -7.94 -14.82 18.40
N CYS A 45 -7.52 -15.83 19.17
CA CYS A 45 -7.37 -17.20 18.68
C CYS A 45 -8.74 -17.83 18.37
N ASP A 46 -9.72 -17.65 19.24
CA ASP A 46 -11.08 -18.16 19.03
C ASP A 46 -11.73 -17.52 17.80
N ALA A 47 -11.38 -16.24 17.49
CA ALA A 47 -11.76 -15.56 16.25
C ALA A 47 -10.93 -15.97 15.03
N GLY A 48 -9.88 -16.79 15.19
CA GLY A 48 -8.96 -17.21 14.14
C GLY A 48 -7.99 -16.12 13.64
N LEU A 49 -7.95 -14.94 14.31
CA LEU A 49 -7.05 -13.84 13.97
C LEU A 49 -5.61 -14.08 14.47
N LEU A 50 -5.46 -14.85 15.53
CA LEU A 50 -4.18 -15.40 15.98
C LEU A 50 -4.21 -16.92 15.93
N SER A 51 -3.03 -17.53 15.87
CA SER A 51 -2.83 -18.95 16.03
C SER A 51 -1.56 -19.22 16.84
N ARG A 52 -1.55 -20.31 17.60
CA ARG A 52 -0.36 -20.76 18.32
C ARG A 52 0.64 -21.33 17.32
N VAL A 53 1.87 -20.82 17.34
CA VAL A 53 2.94 -21.22 16.40
C VAL A 53 3.88 -22.22 17.09
N ASP A 54 4.20 -21.97 18.35
CA ASP A 54 5.06 -22.82 19.16
C ASP A 54 4.67 -22.78 20.66
N ALA A 55 5.49 -23.38 21.53
CA ALA A 55 5.21 -23.51 22.97
C ALA A 55 5.25 -22.17 23.72
N GLY A 56 4.43 -21.23 23.34
CA GLY A 56 4.28 -19.95 24.07
C GLY A 56 4.18 -18.73 23.16
N SER A 57 4.35 -18.91 21.84
CA SER A 57 4.26 -17.81 20.87
C SER A 57 3.06 -17.95 19.96
N TYR A 58 2.56 -16.81 19.50
CA TYR A 58 1.41 -16.67 18.61
C TYR A 58 1.83 -15.91 17.35
N GLY A 59 1.27 -16.31 16.23
CA GLY A 59 1.37 -15.64 14.94
C GLY A 59 0.00 -15.22 14.44
N LEU A 60 -0.06 -14.55 13.29
CA LEU A 60 -1.33 -14.25 12.62
C LEU A 60 -2.03 -15.57 12.24
N GLY A 61 -3.34 -15.62 12.47
CA GLY A 61 -4.17 -16.80 12.25
C GLY A 61 -4.73 -16.89 10.83
N PRO A 62 -5.25 -18.09 10.43
CA PRO A 62 -5.70 -18.35 9.06
C PRO A 62 -6.92 -17.50 8.65
N ARG A 63 -7.67 -16.94 9.60
CA ARG A 63 -8.78 -16.03 9.30
C ARG A 63 -8.33 -14.81 8.50
N ILE A 64 -7.07 -14.38 8.66
CA ILE A 64 -6.49 -13.28 7.87
C ILE A 64 -6.47 -13.63 6.38
N ILE A 65 -6.13 -14.87 6.03
CA ILE A 65 -6.11 -15.34 4.62
C ILE A 65 -7.52 -15.34 4.04
N GLU A 66 -8.52 -15.81 4.80
CA GLU A 66 -9.92 -15.81 4.36
C GLU A 66 -10.44 -14.38 4.13
N LEU A 67 -10.14 -13.47 5.07
CA LEU A 67 -10.53 -12.06 4.95
C LEU A 67 -9.83 -11.39 3.76
N ASP A 68 -8.54 -11.66 3.54
CA ASP A 68 -7.79 -11.16 2.40
C ASP A 68 -8.40 -11.67 1.08
N TRP A 69 -8.75 -12.96 1.00
CA TRP A 69 -9.40 -13.51 -0.18
C TRP A 69 -10.74 -12.81 -0.47
N MET A 70 -11.59 -12.64 0.55
CA MET A 70 -12.87 -11.93 0.41
C MET A 70 -12.66 -10.47 0.00
N MET A 71 -11.72 -9.76 0.63
CA MET A 71 -11.41 -8.37 0.31
C MET A 71 -11.06 -8.20 -1.17
N ARG A 72 -10.27 -9.10 -1.75
CA ARG A 72 -9.90 -9.06 -3.18
C ARG A 72 -11.08 -9.23 -4.13
N GLN A 73 -12.19 -9.85 -3.71
CA GLN A 73 -13.39 -9.99 -4.53
C GLN A 73 -14.18 -8.68 -4.64
N TYR A 74 -14.01 -7.78 -3.68
CA TYR A 74 -14.76 -6.53 -3.57
C TYR A 74 -13.90 -5.28 -3.75
N ASP A 75 -12.58 -5.41 -3.80
CA ASP A 75 -11.69 -4.27 -4.03
C ASP A 75 -12.03 -3.63 -5.39
N PRO A 76 -12.56 -2.40 -5.40
CA PRO A 76 -13.05 -1.79 -6.63
C PRO A 76 -11.93 -1.55 -7.65
N ILE A 77 -10.69 -1.29 -7.19
CA ILE A 77 -9.53 -1.13 -8.07
C ILE A 77 -9.20 -2.48 -8.73
N LEU A 78 -9.24 -3.58 -7.97
CA LEU A 78 -8.93 -4.90 -8.51
C LEU A 78 -10.03 -5.42 -9.43
N VAL A 79 -11.30 -5.23 -9.06
CA VAL A 79 -12.44 -5.63 -9.88
C VAL A 79 -12.43 -4.92 -11.24
N ALA A 80 -12.15 -3.62 -11.24
CA ALA A 80 -12.11 -2.81 -12.46
C ALA A 80 -10.80 -2.96 -13.24
N GLY A 81 -9.67 -3.17 -12.55
CA GLY A 81 -8.34 -2.93 -13.08
C GLY A 81 -7.45 -4.14 -13.28
N ARG A 82 -7.75 -5.30 -12.71
CA ARG A 82 -6.84 -6.46 -12.75
C ARG A 82 -6.36 -6.79 -14.17
N GLU A 83 -7.30 -6.90 -15.10
CA GLU A 83 -6.99 -7.24 -16.48
C GLU A 83 -6.19 -6.14 -17.18
N LEU A 84 -6.53 -4.86 -16.92
CA LEU A 84 -5.78 -3.71 -17.44
C LEU A 84 -4.36 -3.64 -16.89
N MET A 85 -4.15 -4.03 -15.63
CA MET A 85 -2.82 -4.08 -15.02
C MET A 85 -1.98 -5.20 -15.61
N HIS A 86 -2.56 -6.39 -15.86
CA HIS A 86 -1.86 -7.47 -16.55
C HIS A 86 -1.48 -7.07 -17.98
N GLN A 87 -2.43 -6.50 -18.73
CA GLN A 87 -2.16 -6.01 -20.07
C GLN A 87 -1.02 -4.99 -20.09
N LEU A 88 -1.04 -3.99 -19.20
CA LEU A 88 0.04 -3.02 -19.08
C LEU A 88 1.38 -3.68 -18.75
N SER A 89 1.36 -4.67 -17.87
CA SER A 89 2.56 -5.42 -17.48
C SER A 89 3.14 -6.23 -18.65
N GLU A 90 2.29 -6.91 -19.41
CA GLU A 90 2.69 -7.68 -20.59
C GLU A 90 3.24 -6.79 -21.71
N GLU A 91 2.54 -5.67 -22.00
CA GLU A 91 2.94 -4.73 -23.05
C GLU A 91 4.27 -4.03 -22.76
N THR A 92 4.55 -3.76 -21.48
CA THR A 92 5.75 -3.01 -21.06
C THR A 92 6.89 -3.90 -20.56
N GLY A 93 6.60 -5.13 -20.17
CA GLY A 93 7.57 -5.98 -19.46
C GLY A 93 7.92 -5.44 -18.07
N LEU A 94 7.13 -4.52 -17.51
CA LEU A 94 7.32 -3.92 -16.20
C LEU A 94 6.37 -4.54 -15.18
N ALA A 95 6.77 -4.56 -13.90
CA ALA A 95 5.85 -4.90 -12.83
C ALA A 95 4.87 -3.73 -12.59
N VAL A 96 3.58 -4.05 -12.51
CA VAL A 96 2.51 -3.06 -12.31
C VAL A 96 1.87 -3.26 -10.94
N PHE A 97 1.83 -2.17 -10.14
CA PHE A 97 1.30 -2.20 -8.78
C PHE A 97 0.04 -1.35 -8.68
N ALA A 98 -0.92 -1.82 -7.89
CA ALA A 98 -1.96 -0.99 -7.31
C ALA A 98 -1.62 -0.75 -5.83
N SER A 99 -1.71 0.50 -5.39
CA SER A 99 -1.41 0.90 -4.01
C SER A 99 -2.51 1.80 -3.47
N VAL A 100 -2.75 1.72 -2.16
CA VAL A 100 -3.75 2.53 -1.47
C VAL A 100 -3.14 3.23 -0.26
N PHE A 101 -3.77 4.32 0.16
CA PHE A 101 -3.45 5.03 1.39
C PHE A 101 -4.50 4.70 2.46
N TYR A 102 -4.06 4.07 3.53
CA TYR A 102 -4.92 3.64 4.63
C TYR A 102 -4.27 4.00 5.97
N ASP A 103 -4.96 4.77 6.79
CA ASP A 103 -4.59 5.11 8.17
C ASP A 103 -3.12 5.52 8.37
N GLY A 104 -2.63 6.42 7.53
CA GLY A 104 -1.23 6.86 7.56
C GLY A 104 -0.25 5.95 6.84
N HIS A 105 -0.67 4.78 6.39
CA HIS A 105 0.15 3.80 5.70
C HIS A 105 -0.16 3.75 4.20
N ILE A 106 0.85 3.49 3.41
CA ILE A 106 0.72 3.21 1.98
C ILE A 106 1.07 1.75 1.78
N ILE A 107 0.17 1.00 1.17
CA ILE A 107 0.37 -0.44 0.95
C ILE A 107 0.08 -0.82 -0.50
N ASN A 108 0.87 -1.74 -1.04
CA ASN A 108 0.57 -2.38 -2.30
C ASN A 108 -0.55 -3.41 -2.08
N THR A 109 -1.67 -3.25 -2.78
CA THR A 109 -2.80 -4.19 -2.71
C THR A 109 -2.73 -5.26 -3.79
N TYR A 110 -2.06 -4.95 -4.91
CA TYR A 110 -1.91 -5.86 -6.03
C TYR A 110 -0.60 -5.65 -6.79
N ILE A 111 -0.11 -6.74 -7.38
CA ILE A 111 1.05 -6.75 -8.26
C ILE A 111 0.69 -7.62 -9.47
N ALA A 112 0.88 -7.08 -10.68
CA ALA A 112 0.91 -7.82 -11.93
C ALA A 112 2.37 -7.83 -12.43
N GLU A 113 2.93 -9.00 -12.60
CA GLU A 113 4.31 -9.19 -13.06
C GLU A 113 4.30 -10.00 -14.35
N PRO A 114 5.09 -9.61 -15.37
CA PRO A 114 5.17 -10.37 -16.63
C PRO A 114 5.92 -11.70 -16.45
N THR A 115 6.87 -11.73 -15.53
CA THR A 115 7.68 -12.90 -15.12
C THR A 115 8.27 -12.62 -13.74
N ASP A 116 8.63 -13.64 -12.96
CA ASP A 116 9.28 -13.55 -11.62
C ASP A 116 10.70 -12.96 -11.70
N THR A 117 10.87 -11.82 -12.34
CA THR A 117 12.19 -11.28 -12.73
C THR A 117 12.78 -10.33 -11.70
N TYR A 118 11.98 -9.77 -10.79
CA TYR A 118 12.45 -8.77 -9.84
C TYR A 118 12.10 -9.12 -8.40
N GLN A 119 13.08 -9.00 -7.50
CA GLN A 119 12.81 -8.97 -6.07
C GLN A 119 12.54 -7.53 -5.64
N PHE A 120 11.29 -7.21 -5.37
CA PHE A 120 10.92 -5.91 -4.85
C PHE A 120 11.06 -5.88 -3.33
N ALA A 121 11.65 -4.80 -2.78
CA ALA A 121 11.77 -4.61 -1.33
C ALA A 121 10.40 -4.50 -0.64
N PHE A 122 9.37 -4.11 -1.40
CA PHE A 122 8.02 -3.91 -0.89
C PHE A 122 7.01 -4.67 -1.74
N GLY A 123 6.70 -5.87 -1.30
CA GLY A 123 5.66 -6.72 -1.87
C GLY A 123 4.25 -6.28 -1.46
N ARG A 124 3.27 -7.10 -1.84
CA ARG A 124 1.87 -6.88 -1.46
C ARG A 124 1.69 -6.95 0.07
N GLY A 125 0.93 -6.00 0.62
CA GLY A 125 0.63 -5.89 2.06
C GLY A 125 1.77 -5.29 2.90
N GLN A 126 2.93 -5.03 2.33
CA GLN A 126 4.02 -4.38 3.05
C GLN A 126 3.87 -2.85 2.99
N PRO A 127 4.04 -2.15 4.12
CA PRO A 127 4.01 -0.70 4.14
C PRO A 127 5.15 -0.10 3.32
N LEU A 128 4.82 0.86 2.46
CA LEU A 128 5.78 1.68 1.74
C LEU A 128 6.25 2.84 2.62
N PRO A 129 7.52 3.27 2.50
CA PRO A 129 8.00 4.48 3.15
C PRO A 129 7.17 5.70 2.74
N PHE A 130 6.95 6.60 3.70
CA PHE A 130 6.18 7.81 3.47
C PHE A 130 6.93 8.76 2.52
N PHE A 131 6.24 9.22 1.47
CA PHE A 131 6.75 10.12 0.43
C PHE A 131 8.07 9.67 -0.24
N ARG A 132 8.30 8.35 -0.30
CA ARG A 132 9.39 7.72 -1.08
C ARG A 132 8.80 6.73 -2.07
N GLY A 133 9.35 6.74 -3.30
CA GLY A 133 8.79 5.98 -4.42
C GLY A 133 7.57 6.66 -5.05
N ALA A 134 7.36 6.37 -6.33
CA ALA A 134 6.34 7.05 -7.14
C ALA A 134 4.92 6.85 -6.60
N GLN A 135 4.57 5.63 -6.14
CA GLN A 135 3.25 5.30 -5.59
C GLN A 135 2.91 6.15 -4.38
N SER A 136 3.84 6.19 -3.40
CA SER A 136 3.68 6.94 -2.17
C SER A 136 3.53 8.43 -2.45
N LYS A 137 4.42 8.99 -3.28
CA LYS A 137 4.40 10.41 -3.63
C LYS A 137 3.10 10.84 -4.30
N VAL A 138 2.57 10.03 -5.21
CA VAL A 138 1.28 10.31 -5.86
C VAL A 138 0.15 10.29 -4.83
N LEU A 139 0.01 9.23 -4.03
CA LEU A 139 -1.06 9.10 -3.05
C LEU A 139 -1.07 10.25 -2.05
N ILE A 140 0.09 10.67 -1.59
CA ILE A 140 0.24 11.78 -0.65
C ILE A 140 0.00 13.13 -1.35
N ALA A 141 0.55 13.35 -2.54
CA ALA A 141 0.42 14.60 -3.26
C ALA A 141 -1.04 14.97 -3.53
N PHE A 142 -1.90 13.99 -3.79
CA PHE A 142 -3.32 14.21 -4.07
C PHE A 142 -4.22 14.32 -2.83
N GLN A 143 -3.66 14.30 -1.61
CA GLN A 143 -4.44 14.56 -0.40
C GLN A 143 -4.85 16.03 -0.31
N LYS A 144 -6.01 16.32 0.30
CA LYS A 144 -6.50 17.69 0.54
C LYS A 144 -5.46 18.49 1.33
N SER A 145 -5.29 19.77 1.02
CA SER A 145 -4.20 20.61 1.55
C SER A 145 -4.08 20.58 3.09
N ARG A 146 -5.21 20.61 3.81
CA ARG A 146 -5.23 20.53 5.28
C ARG A 146 -4.74 19.16 5.79
N ARG A 147 -5.06 18.09 5.08
CA ARG A 147 -4.59 16.74 5.42
C ARG A 147 -3.11 16.59 5.07
N LEU A 148 -2.67 17.18 3.96
CA LEU A 148 -1.29 17.15 3.52
C LEU A 148 -0.33 17.76 4.55
N GLN A 149 -0.70 18.92 5.14
CA GLN A 149 0.09 19.54 6.22
C GLN A 149 0.19 18.62 7.43
N ARG A 150 -0.94 18.08 7.89
CA ARG A 150 -0.96 17.17 9.04
C ARG A 150 -0.09 15.92 8.80
N LEU A 151 -0.17 15.33 7.61
CA LEU A 151 0.64 14.17 7.25
C LEU A 151 2.14 14.48 7.20
N TYR A 152 2.51 15.68 6.74
CA TYR A 152 3.89 16.14 6.82
C TYR A 152 4.37 16.24 8.27
N ASP A 153 3.58 16.88 9.13
CA ASP A 153 3.91 17.09 10.54
C ASP A 153 4.02 15.76 11.30
N GLU A 154 3.16 14.79 10.99
CA GLU A 154 3.11 13.47 11.62
C GLU A 154 4.24 12.53 11.16
N HIS A 155 4.62 12.55 9.88
CA HIS A 155 5.49 11.54 9.28
C HIS A 155 6.86 12.04 8.80
N MET A 156 7.01 13.34 8.60
CA MET A 156 8.21 13.88 7.95
C MET A 156 8.93 14.95 8.74
N ALA A 157 8.21 15.80 9.48
CA ALA A 157 8.81 16.98 10.12
C ALA A 157 9.94 16.64 11.11
N ASN A 158 9.84 15.48 11.78
CA ASN A 158 10.82 15.01 12.77
C ASN A 158 11.63 13.78 12.30
N ASP A 159 11.51 13.39 11.04
CA ASP A 159 12.29 12.29 10.47
C ASP A 159 13.67 12.82 10.04
N PRO A 160 14.77 12.36 10.67
CA PRO A 160 16.13 12.83 10.34
C PRO A 160 16.57 12.42 8.91
N GLU A 161 15.95 11.42 8.32
CA GLU A 161 16.22 10.99 6.95
C GLU A 161 15.37 11.74 5.91
N ASN A 162 14.43 12.59 6.34
CA ASN A 162 13.59 13.35 5.45
C ASN A 162 14.38 14.50 4.80
N PRO A 163 14.54 14.52 3.45
CA PRO A 163 15.24 15.58 2.77
C PRO A 163 14.40 16.85 2.51
N TYR A 164 13.11 16.83 2.90
CA TYR A 164 12.15 17.90 2.59
C TYR A 164 11.81 18.72 3.83
N ASP A 165 11.94 20.03 3.73
CA ASP A 165 11.15 20.95 4.55
C ASP A 165 9.73 21.09 4.01
N TRP A 166 8.84 21.75 4.75
CA TRP A 166 7.45 21.93 4.31
C TRP A 166 7.33 22.65 2.95
N ALA A 167 8.19 23.62 2.67
CA ALA A 167 8.12 24.40 1.44
C ALA A 167 8.46 23.55 0.23
N SER A 168 9.56 22.78 0.28
CA SER A 168 9.98 21.87 -0.76
C SER A 168 9.03 20.69 -0.93
N PHE A 169 8.54 20.09 0.16
CA PHE A 169 7.51 19.05 0.13
C PHE A 169 6.22 19.54 -0.54
N SER A 170 5.69 20.69 -0.11
CA SER A 170 4.48 21.28 -0.69
C SER A 170 4.64 21.62 -2.17
N LYS A 171 5.83 22.10 -2.57
CA LYS A 171 6.17 22.38 -3.97
C LYS A 171 6.22 21.09 -4.79
N ALA A 172 6.84 20.03 -4.26
CA ALA A 172 6.89 18.72 -4.91
C ALA A 172 5.48 18.13 -5.09
N ALA A 173 4.65 18.17 -4.06
CA ALA A 173 3.26 17.71 -4.12
C ALA A 173 2.43 18.50 -5.15
N LYS A 174 2.60 19.83 -5.22
CA LYS A 174 1.94 20.68 -6.23
C LYS A 174 2.38 20.32 -7.66
N LYS A 175 3.68 20.04 -7.84
CA LYS A 175 4.21 19.62 -9.15
C LYS A 175 3.59 18.29 -9.58
N ILE A 176 3.56 17.28 -8.71
CA ILE A 176 2.97 15.97 -9.01
C ILE A 176 1.48 16.11 -9.39
N ARG A 177 0.71 16.93 -8.66
CA ARG A 177 -0.70 17.21 -9.02
C ARG A 177 -0.86 17.88 -10.37
N LYS A 178 0.03 18.81 -10.71
CA LYS A 178 0.00 19.50 -11.99
C LYS A 178 0.35 18.56 -13.15
N ASP A 179 1.37 17.73 -12.96
CA ASP A 179 1.85 16.81 -13.98
C ASP A 179 0.91 15.59 -14.14
N GLY A 180 0.13 15.24 -13.10
CA GLY A 180 -0.76 14.09 -13.08
C GLY A 180 -0.06 12.76 -12.85
N TYR A 181 1.25 12.75 -12.64
CA TYR A 181 2.06 11.56 -12.37
C TYR A 181 3.29 11.88 -11.53
N CYS A 182 3.96 10.86 -11.06
CA CYS A 182 5.28 10.94 -10.43
C CYS A 182 6.22 9.92 -11.05
N LEU A 183 7.46 10.34 -11.28
CA LEU A 183 8.58 9.51 -11.70
C LEU A 183 9.65 9.54 -10.61
N THR A 184 10.20 8.37 -10.27
CA THR A 184 11.28 8.24 -9.30
C THR A 184 12.35 7.28 -9.79
N HIS A 185 13.60 7.56 -9.44
CA HIS A 185 14.75 6.71 -9.71
C HIS A 185 15.45 6.38 -8.39
N ASP A 186 15.79 5.12 -8.19
CA ASP A 186 16.59 4.63 -7.05
C ASP A 186 16.05 4.96 -5.64
N GLU A 187 14.77 5.35 -5.52
CA GLU A 187 14.23 5.78 -4.23
C GLU A 187 13.86 4.62 -3.29
N LEU A 188 13.32 3.53 -3.80
CA LEU A 188 12.94 2.35 -3.02
C LEU A 188 13.92 1.20 -3.20
N ASN A 189 14.35 0.97 -4.41
CA ASN A 189 15.32 -0.06 -4.78
C ASN A 189 16.34 0.55 -5.73
N GLN A 190 17.62 0.36 -5.44
CA GLN A 190 18.69 0.80 -6.31
C GLN A 190 18.58 0.12 -7.70
N GLY A 191 18.79 0.86 -8.76
CA GLY A 191 18.67 0.38 -10.13
C GLY A 191 17.25 0.31 -10.67
N LEU A 192 16.23 0.65 -9.87
CA LEU A 192 14.85 0.67 -10.31
C LEU A 192 14.30 2.06 -10.53
N THR A 193 13.47 2.16 -11.55
CA THR A 193 12.66 3.33 -11.88
C THR A 193 11.20 3.00 -11.68
N GLY A 194 10.44 3.91 -11.11
CA GLY A 194 9.00 3.80 -10.93
C GLY A 194 8.26 5.01 -11.48
N ILE A 195 7.18 4.76 -12.21
CA ILE A 195 6.21 5.78 -12.65
C ILE A 195 4.88 5.44 -12.00
N ALA A 196 4.20 6.43 -11.42
CA ALA A 196 2.88 6.25 -10.85
C ALA A 196 1.92 7.37 -11.25
N ALA A 197 0.64 7.02 -11.42
CA ALA A 197 -0.46 7.94 -11.62
C ALA A 197 -1.58 7.69 -10.59
N PRO A 198 -2.37 8.72 -10.21
CA PRO A 198 -3.46 8.57 -9.26
C PRO A 198 -4.64 7.86 -9.90
N ILE A 199 -5.29 6.97 -9.17
CA ILE A 199 -6.63 6.46 -9.51
C ILE A 199 -7.62 7.37 -8.79
N ILE A 200 -8.30 8.23 -9.54
CA ILE A 200 -9.26 9.20 -9.00
C ILE A 200 -10.66 8.66 -9.25
N ASN A 201 -11.44 8.48 -8.19
CA ASN A 201 -12.84 8.09 -8.33
C ASN A 201 -13.64 9.31 -8.83
N PRO A 202 -14.17 9.27 -10.07
CA PRO A 202 -14.83 10.43 -10.65
C PRO A 202 -16.17 10.77 -9.98
N GLY A 203 -16.78 9.82 -9.24
CA GLY A 203 -18.03 10.06 -8.51
C GLY A 203 -17.88 10.94 -7.26
N ILE A 204 -16.68 10.97 -6.67
CA ILE A 204 -16.40 11.75 -5.45
C ILE A 204 -15.20 12.70 -5.61
N ASP A 205 -14.54 12.71 -6.76
CA ASP A 205 -13.35 13.49 -7.08
C ASP A 205 -12.23 13.35 -6.02
N GLU A 206 -12.02 12.11 -5.55
CA GLU A 206 -10.98 11.79 -4.57
C GLU A 206 -10.06 10.69 -5.09
N VAL A 207 -8.77 10.78 -4.73
CA VAL A 207 -7.82 9.70 -4.99
C VAL A 207 -8.14 8.52 -4.10
N VAL A 208 -8.37 7.37 -4.73
CA VAL A 208 -8.67 6.11 -4.03
C VAL A 208 -7.52 5.12 -4.09
N GLY A 209 -6.57 5.35 -4.99
CA GLY A 209 -5.38 4.53 -5.14
C GLY A 209 -4.37 5.16 -6.08
N SER A 210 -3.28 4.47 -6.32
CA SER A 210 -2.33 4.76 -7.40
C SER A 210 -2.04 3.50 -8.21
N LEU A 211 -1.86 3.68 -9.51
CA LEU A 211 -1.30 2.70 -10.41
C LEU A 211 0.15 3.05 -10.67
N SER A 212 1.05 2.08 -10.61
CA SER A 212 2.45 2.32 -10.96
C SER A 212 3.04 1.19 -11.81
N ALA A 213 3.98 1.56 -12.68
CA ALA A 213 4.85 0.64 -13.40
C ALA A 213 6.28 0.79 -12.87
N VAL A 214 6.92 -0.33 -12.53
CA VAL A 214 8.26 -0.38 -11.93
C VAL A 214 9.13 -1.40 -12.65
N GLY A 215 10.36 -1.04 -12.93
CA GLY A 215 11.32 -1.93 -13.54
C GLY A 215 12.74 -1.36 -13.50
N SER A 216 13.69 -2.04 -14.16
CA SER A 216 15.07 -1.56 -14.22
C SER A 216 15.15 -0.24 -14.97
N SER A 217 16.07 0.62 -14.57
CA SER A 217 16.36 1.87 -15.29
C SER A 217 16.77 1.61 -16.75
N GLN A 218 17.30 0.42 -17.05
CA GLN A 218 17.61 0.01 -18.41
C GLN A 218 16.33 -0.29 -19.23
N SER A 219 15.36 -0.98 -18.64
CA SER A 219 14.06 -1.24 -19.30
C SER A 219 13.36 0.06 -19.69
N PHE A 220 13.36 1.05 -18.79
CA PHE A 220 12.79 2.37 -19.09
C PHE A 220 13.50 3.14 -20.20
N LYS A 221 14.81 2.95 -20.39
CA LYS A 221 15.52 3.55 -21.53
C LYS A 221 15.10 2.95 -22.86
N LEU A 222 14.80 1.64 -22.89
CA LEU A 222 14.37 0.93 -24.10
C LEU A 222 12.94 1.29 -24.52
N LEU A 223 12.05 1.48 -23.54
CA LEU A 223 10.62 1.71 -23.73
C LEU A 223 10.24 3.16 -24.09
N ARG A 224 11.14 4.11 -23.99
CA ARG A 224 10.87 5.55 -23.96
C ARG A 224 9.99 5.91 -22.74
N GLN A 225 10.57 6.60 -21.81
CA GLN A 225 9.95 6.96 -20.52
C GLN A 225 8.59 7.67 -20.71
N GLU A 226 8.49 8.58 -21.69
CA GLU A 226 7.28 9.33 -22.01
C GLU A 226 6.12 8.41 -22.40
N THR A 227 6.39 7.39 -23.19
CA THR A 227 5.38 6.39 -23.60
C THR A 227 4.86 5.62 -22.38
N VAL A 228 5.76 5.21 -21.46
CA VAL A 228 5.34 4.51 -20.24
C VAL A 228 4.50 5.43 -19.33
N VAL A 229 4.84 6.71 -19.22
CA VAL A 229 4.03 7.70 -18.49
C VAL A 229 2.61 7.76 -19.07
N GLU A 230 2.48 7.89 -20.39
CA GLU A 230 1.17 7.93 -21.06
C GLU A 230 0.37 6.66 -20.83
N MET A 231 0.99 5.48 -20.95
CA MET A 231 0.34 4.19 -20.72
C MET A 231 -0.14 4.04 -19.25
N VAL A 232 0.66 4.42 -18.28
CA VAL A 232 0.29 4.37 -16.85
C VAL A 232 -0.86 5.34 -16.55
N MET A 233 -0.82 6.57 -17.07
CA MET A 233 -1.87 7.56 -16.88
C MET A 233 -3.17 7.12 -17.56
N ASP A 234 -3.10 6.60 -18.78
CA ASP A 234 -4.27 6.10 -19.51
C ASP A 234 -4.91 4.90 -18.79
N THR A 235 -4.08 3.92 -18.41
CA THR A 235 -4.56 2.73 -17.68
C THR A 235 -5.20 3.12 -16.34
N SER A 236 -4.60 4.06 -15.61
CA SER A 236 -5.16 4.56 -14.35
C SER A 236 -6.53 5.21 -14.55
N ARG A 237 -6.70 6.03 -15.59
CA ARG A 237 -7.98 6.66 -15.97
C ARG A 237 -9.01 5.60 -16.33
N ARG A 238 -8.67 4.62 -17.16
CA ARG A 238 -9.55 3.52 -17.55
C ARG A 238 -10.02 2.67 -16.37
N ILE A 239 -9.13 2.44 -15.39
CA ILE A 239 -9.53 1.78 -14.12
C ILE A 239 -10.58 2.63 -13.41
N ALA A 240 -10.34 3.93 -13.25
CA ALA A 240 -11.26 4.84 -12.58
C ALA A 240 -12.64 4.90 -13.28
N GLU A 241 -12.68 4.93 -14.61
CA GLU A 241 -13.91 4.88 -15.40
C GLU A 241 -14.67 3.55 -15.21
N LYS A 242 -13.97 2.40 -15.26
CA LYS A 242 -14.58 1.09 -15.01
C LYS A 242 -15.13 0.94 -13.59
N MET A 243 -14.53 1.60 -12.60
CA MET A 243 -15.04 1.58 -11.21
C MET A 243 -16.44 2.22 -11.10
N GLN A 244 -16.82 3.13 -11.98
CA GLN A 244 -18.19 3.69 -12.02
C GLN A 244 -19.23 2.70 -12.55
N HIS A 245 -18.81 1.78 -13.40
CA HIS A 245 -19.66 0.75 -14.00
C HIS A 245 -19.08 -0.63 -13.69
N PRO A 246 -19.10 -1.07 -12.40
CA PRO A 246 -18.50 -2.34 -12.06
C PRO A 246 -19.15 -3.45 -12.88
N PRO A 247 -18.37 -4.38 -13.43
CA PRO A 247 -18.92 -5.56 -14.08
C PRO A 247 -19.78 -6.31 -13.05
N ALA A 248 -20.85 -6.93 -13.52
CA ALA A 248 -21.69 -7.77 -12.67
C ALA A 248 -20.79 -8.79 -11.92
N PRO A 249 -21.03 -9.03 -10.62
CA PRO A 249 -20.23 -9.99 -9.87
C PRO A 249 -20.20 -11.32 -10.61
N LEU A 250 -19.03 -11.90 -10.76
CA LEU A 250 -18.85 -13.21 -11.40
C LEU A 250 -19.79 -14.20 -10.71
N GLN A 251 -20.87 -14.55 -11.39
CA GLN A 251 -21.71 -15.67 -10.96
C GLN A 251 -20.84 -16.92 -10.99
N ARG A 252 -20.71 -17.57 -9.83
CA ARG A 252 -20.07 -18.88 -9.71
C ARG A 252 -20.92 -19.97 -10.32
#